data_bff53ca19b7d96a114b932c0e677731f
#
_entry.id   bff53ca19b7d96a114b932c0e677731f
#
_cell.length_a   1.000
_cell.length_b   1.000
_cell.length_c   1.000
_cell.angle_alpha   90.00
_cell.angle_beta   90.00
_cell.angle_gamma   90.00
#
_symmetry.space_group_name_H-M   'P 1'
#
loop_
_entity.id
_entity.type
_entity.pdbx_description
1 polymer ?
#
loop_
_entity_poly.entity_id
_entity_poly.type
_entity_poly.pdbx_seq_one_letter_code
_entity_poly.pdbx_strand_id
1 'polypeptide(L)'
;MIAVRKLFAIIALVAVLAGGAAAVAVWLGWERIHEPYRGYAGPEQFVTIRQGAGSAEIGRRLLDAQVVSDARLFRVGLLWTGQGRDLKAGEYRFDRPLSPLDVIDVLVRGDVYARRITFPEGLTIDEMSKLYGSHDFGSARDFVTAAKNVERIKDLDPNATDLEGYLFPETYALPRGTPASRLIDAMVDRFRVVYDDRLRASAAAQGLTTRQVVTIGSLVEKETGKADERPIVGAVYRNRLRIGMPMQADPTIVYALEKAHRYNGNIRREDLALESPYNTYKYPGLPPGPIASPGKASLEAVLFPTDAPYLYFVSRNDGSHVFAQTLAQHNANVRKFQVDFFRAQRAQTGVRGQGSGVRGQGTGVRGQGSGVRGQGTGVTGREEGGRAVPGRRQ
;
A
#
# COMPACT_ATOMS: atom_id res chain seq x y z
N MET A 1 -7.40 54.03 69.35
CA MET A 1 -7.25 52.55 69.37
C MET A 1 -8.44 51.82 68.72
N ILE A 2 -9.70 52.19 68.97
CA ILE A 2 -10.92 51.50 68.46
C ILE A 2 -11.00 51.52 66.92
N ALA A 3 -10.67 52.63 66.27
CA ALA A 3 -10.71 52.79 64.80
C ALA A 3 -9.69 51.87 64.08
N VAL A 4 -8.50 51.71 64.63
CA VAL A 4 -7.42 50.83 64.07
C VAL A 4 -7.83 49.38 64.21
N ARG A 5 -8.43 48.93 65.29
CA ARG A 5 -8.97 47.57 65.50
C ARG A 5 -10.09 47.24 64.48
N LYS A 6 -11.01 48.19 64.21
CA LYS A 6 -12.06 48.02 63.20
C LYS A 6 -11.48 47.91 61.79
N LEU A 7 -10.45 48.69 61.49
CA LEU A 7 -9.79 48.64 60.18
C LEU A 7 -9.09 47.27 59.97
N PHE A 8 -8.36 46.78 60.99
CA PHE A 8 -7.76 45.44 60.93
C PHE A 8 -8.79 44.30 60.80
N ALA A 9 -9.94 44.42 61.51
CA ALA A 9 -11.01 43.43 61.39
C ALA A 9 -11.63 43.42 59.96
N ILE A 10 -11.82 44.61 59.35
CA ILE A 10 -12.31 44.70 57.96
C ILE A 10 -11.29 44.12 56.98
N ILE A 11 -10.00 44.45 57.10
CA ILE A 11 -8.94 43.88 56.26
C ILE A 11 -8.88 42.36 56.40
N ALA A 12 -8.95 41.82 57.61
CA ALA A 12 -8.99 40.38 57.87
C ALA A 12 -10.21 39.71 57.23
N LEU A 13 -11.40 40.33 57.35
CA LEU A 13 -12.63 39.85 56.75
C LEU A 13 -12.52 39.80 55.22
N VAL A 14 -12.02 40.92 54.58
CA VAL A 14 -11.80 41.01 53.13
C VAL A 14 -10.80 39.93 52.68
N ALA A 15 -9.71 39.72 53.43
CA ALA A 15 -8.73 38.67 53.11
C ALA A 15 -9.34 37.26 53.21
N VAL A 16 -10.18 36.94 54.19
CA VAL A 16 -10.89 35.69 54.32
C VAL A 16 -11.89 35.48 53.17
N LEU A 17 -12.66 36.52 52.85
CA LEU A 17 -13.61 36.46 51.70
C LEU A 17 -12.89 36.29 50.36
N ALA A 18 -11.80 37.03 50.16
CA ALA A 18 -10.97 36.89 48.95
C ALA A 18 -10.33 35.50 48.89
N GLY A 19 -9.81 34.97 49.98
CA GLY A 19 -9.27 33.60 50.08
C GLY A 19 -10.35 32.55 49.82
N GLY A 20 -11.54 32.72 50.38
CA GLY A 20 -12.68 31.82 50.13
C GLY A 20 -13.12 31.83 48.66
N ALA A 21 -13.23 33.03 48.05
CA ALA A 21 -13.55 33.18 46.62
C ALA A 21 -12.48 32.54 45.74
N ALA A 22 -11.20 32.73 46.06
CA ALA A 22 -10.09 32.10 45.35
C ALA A 22 -10.14 30.59 45.44
N ALA A 23 -10.41 30.02 46.63
CA ALA A 23 -10.54 28.57 46.83
C ALA A 23 -11.70 27.95 46.04
N VAL A 24 -12.86 28.66 46.01
CA VAL A 24 -14.01 28.26 45.17
C VAL A 24 -13.64 28.31 43.66
N ALA A 25 -12.97 29.37 43.23
CA ALA A 25 -12.54 29.49 41.82
C ALA A 25 -11.57 28.41 41.40
N VAL A 26 -10.62 28.07 42.29
CA VAL A 26 -9.69 26.93 42.08
C VAL A 26 -10.44 25.60 42.02
N TRP A 27 -11.38 25.38 42.94
CA TRP A 27 -12.20 24.17 42.98
C TRP A 27 -13.06 24.02 41.71
N LEU A 28 -13.75 25.09 41.27
CA LEU A 28 -14.54 25.10 40.05
C LEU A 28 -13.65 24.90 38.81
N GLY A 29 -12.47 25.52 38.79
CA GLY A 29 -11.48 25.31 37.75
C GLY A 29 -11.00 23.86 37.67
N TRP A 30 -10.73 23.26 38.83
CA TRP A 30 -10.34 21.85 38.94
C TRP A 30 -11.42 20.90 38.42
N GLU A 31 -12.67 21.11 38.78
CA GLU A 31 -13.79 20.31 38.32
C GLU A 31 -13.92 20.43 36.78
N ARG A 32 -13.85 21.64 36.23
CA ARG A 32 -13.96 21.91 34.79
C ARG A 32 -12.83 21.32 33.94
N ILE A 33 -11.59 21.24 34.44
CA ILE A 33 -10.50 20.63 33.69
C ILE A 33 -10.58 19.08 33.65
N HIS A 34 -11.38 18.47 34.55
CA HIS A 34 -11.66 17.04 34.55
C HIS A 34 -13.00 16.67 33.93
N GLU A 35 -13.85 17.65 33.59
CA GLU A 35 -15.17 17.41 33.00
C GLU A 35 -15.04 17.01 31.54
N PRO A 36 -15.50 15.79 31.14
CA PRO A 36 -15.49 15.39 29.74
C PRO A 36 -16.42 16.25 28.91
N TYR A 37 -15.95 16.71 27.75
CA TYR A 37 -16.70 17.52 26.83
C TYR A 37 -16.67 16.96 25.40
N ARG A 38 -17.78 17.11 24.70
CA ARG A 38 -17.94 16.83 23.28
C ARG A 38 -18.97 17.76 22.69
N GLY A 39 -18.54 18.74 21.91
CA GLY A 39 -19.43 19.74 21.27
C GLY A 39 -19.69 19.45 19.79
N TYR A 40 -18.87 18.64 19.13
CA TYR A 40 -19.02 18.32 17.71
C TYR A 40 -20.17 17.33 17.48
N ALA A 41 -20.91 17.53 16.37
CA ALA A 41 -22.13 16.75 16.05
C ALA A 41 -21.86 15.38 15.40
N GLY A 42 -20.71 15.20 14.72
CA GLY A 42 -20.36 13.97 14.02
C GLY A 42 -19.94 12.83 14.96
N PRO A 43 -19.78 11.59 14.44
CA PRO A 43 -19.26 10.46 15.23
C PRO A 43 -17.82 10.70 15.68
N GLU A 44 -17.05 11.48 14.92
CA GLU A 44 -15.65 11.79 15.15
C GLU A 44 -15.32 13.22 14.66
N GLN A 45 -14.25 13.79 15.23
CA GLN A 45 -13.73 15.10 14.88
C GLN A 45 -12.22 15.01 14.68
N PHE A 46 -11.72 15.60 13.58
CA PHE A 46 -10.28 15.66 13.30
C PHE A 46 -9.73 17.06 13.60
N VAL A 47 -8.59 17.10 14.28
CA VAL A 47 -7.87 18.34 14.56
C VAL A 47 -6.41 18.21 14.16
N THR A 48 -5.96 19.07 13.25
CA THR A 48 -4.55 19.10 12.82
C THR A 48 -3.77 20.11 13.66
N ILE A 49 -2.75 19.63 14.37
CA ILE A 49 -1.78 20.43 15.11
C ILE A 49 -0.53 20.57 14.23
N ARG A 50 -0.20 21.81 13.84
CA ARG A 50 0.96 22.09 13.00
C ARG A 50 2.25 21.99 13.82
N GLN A 51 3.34 21.64 13.15
CA GLN A 51 4.65 21.67 13.78
C GLN A 51 5.00 23.10 14.17
N GLY A 52 5.45 23.30 15.45
CA GLY A 52 5.76 24.60 15.99
C GLY A 52 4.56 25.42 16.47
N ALA A 53 3.33 24.88 16.42
CA ALA A 53 2.15 25.55 16.96
C ALA A 53 2.28 25.79 18.46
N GLY A 54 2.05 27.01 18.92
CA GLY A 54 2.05 27.34 20.36
C GLY A 54 0.78 26.88 21.08
N SER A 55 0.84 26.70 22.40
CA SER A 55 -0.29 26.23 23.22
C SER A 55 -1.57 27.08 23.05
N ALA A 56 -1.44 28.36 22.80
CA ALA A 56 -2.59 29.26 22.57
C ALA A 56 -3.25 28.99 21.21
N GLU A 57 -2.49 28.68 20.17
CA GLU A 57 -3.01 28.28 18.87
C GLU A 57 -3.68 26.91 18.94
N ILE A 58 -3.02 25.93 19.61
CA ILE A 58 -3.56 24.58 19.80
C ILE A 58 -4.91 24.67 20.54
N GLY A 59 -4.97 25.41 21.66
CA GLY A 59 -6.22 25.58 22.42
C GLY A 59 -7.35 26.19 21.58
N ARG A 60 -7.06 27.18 20.72
CA ARG A 60 -8.06 27.74 19.81
C ARG A 60 -8.56 26.72 18.79
N ARG A 61 -7.64 25.95 18.14
CA ARG A 61 -8.01 24.89 17.19
C ARG A 61 -8.90 23.81 17.82
N LEU A 62 -8.60 23.43 19.07
CA LEU A 62 -9.41 22.45 19.81
C LEU A 62 -10.81 23.03 20.14
N LEU A 63 -10.89 24.33 20.49
CA LEU A 63 -12.15 25.02 20.72
C LEU A 63 -12.97 25.17 19.43
N ASP A 64 -12.35 25.61 18.33
CA ASP A 64 -13.00 25.76 17.02
C ASP A 64 -13.55 24.42 16.50
N ALA A 65 -12.84 23.33 16.80
CA ALA A 65 -13.25 21.96 16.51
C ALA A 65 -14.24 21.38 17.53
N GLN A 66 -14.63 22.15 18.54
CA GLN A 66 -15.55 21.72 19.61
C GLN A 66 -15.10 20.47 20.38
N VAL A 67 -13.79 20.26 20.47
CA VAL A 67 -13.16 19.18 21.25
C VAL A 67 -13.01 19.59 22.73
N VAL A 68 -12.79 20.86 22.98
CA VAL A 68 -12.78 21.46 24.32
C VAL A 68 -13.83 22.56 24.40
N SER A 69 -14.41 22.75 25.58
CA SER A 69 -15.44 23.78 25.82
C SER A 69 -14.86 25.19 25.94
N ASP A 70 -13.59 25.32 26.37
CA ASP A 70 -12.88 26.60 26.54
C ASP A 70 -11.37 26.40 26.35
N ALA A 71 -10.77 27.19 25.46
CA ALA A 71 -9.32 27.18 25.23
C ALA A 71 -8.50 27.63 26.47
N ARG A 72 -9.08 28.39 27.38
CA ARG A 72 -8.42 28.79 28.63
C ARG A 72 -8.28 27.60 29.58
N LEU A 73 -9.31 26.75 29.70
CA LEU A 73 -9.26 25.54 30.50
C LEU A 73 -8.16 24.58 30.01
N PHE A 74 -8.04 24.41 28.70
CA PHE A 74 -6.92 23.64 28.11
C PHE A 74 -5.55 24.22 28.51
N ARG A 75 -5.39 25.54 28.48
CA ARG A 75 -4.14 26.19 28.88
C ARG A 75 -3.87 26.08 30.39
N VAL A 76 -4.90 26.17 31.22
CA VAL A 76 -4.79 25.92 32.67
C VAL A 76 -4.35 24.48 32.93
N GLY A 77 -4.92 23.49 32.20
CA GLY A 77 -4.48 22.10 32.26
C GLY A 77 -3.01 21.92 31.89
N LEU A 78 -2.54 22.60 30.84
CA LEU A 78 -1.12 22.58 30.46
C LEU A 78 -0.20 23.18 31.51
N LEU A 79 -0.61 24.27 32.17
CA LEU A 79 0.16 24.85 33.27
C LEU A 79 0.18 23.92 34.47
N TRP A 80 -0.93 23.26 34.77
CA TRP A 80 -1.06 22.32 35.88
C TRP A 80 -0.18 21.08 35.69
N THR A 81 -0.18 20.50 34.45
CA THR A 81 0.61 19.30 34.15
C THR A 81 2.06 19.59 33.85
N GLY A 82 2.43 20.85 33.56
CA GLY A 82 3.77 21.24 33.15
C GLY A 82 4.15 20.82 31.71
N GLN A 83 3.21 20.22 30.97
CA GLN A 83 3.46 19.55 29.67
C GLN A 83 3.34 20.45 28.45
N GLY A 84 3.38 21.76 28.63
CA GLY A 84 3.18 22.72 27.53
C GLY A 84 4.18 22.64 26.36
N ARG A 85 5.33 21.96 26.56
CA ARG A 85 6.38 21.76 25.53
C ARG A 85 6.36 20.35 24.91
N ASP A 86 5.57 19.44 25.43
CA ASP A 86 5.58 18.03 25.05
C ASP A 86 4.49 17.67 24.02
N LEU A 87 3.68 18.69 23.64
CA LEU A 87 2.60 18.52 22.67
C LEU A 87 3.17 18.18 21.28
N LYS A 88 2.76 17.06 20.72
CA LYS A 88 3.24 16.61 19.41
C LYS A 88 2.35 17.12 18.29
N ALA A 89 2.98 17.46 17.16
CA ALA A 89 2.29 17.84 15.93
C ALA A 89 1.72 16.60 15.23
N GLY A 90 0.59 16.76 14.52
CA GLY A 90 -0.07 15.69 13.79
C GLY A 90 -1.57 15.93 13.63
N GLU A 91 -2.25 15.02 12.96
CA GLU A 91 -3.71 14.99 12.89
C GLU A 91 -4.23 14.06 14.00
N TYR A 92 -5.12 14.55 14.83
CA TYR A 92 -5.71 13.80 15.94
C TYR A 92 -7.19 13.55 15.67
N ARG A 93 -7.65 12.32 15.99
CA ARG A 93 -9.05 11.93 15.93
C ARG A 93 -9.65 11.90 17.33
N PHE A 94 -10.75 12.59 17.49
CA PHE A 94 -11.55 12.61 18.70
C PHE A 94 -12.91 11.96 18.41
N ASP A 95 -13.23 10.84 19.03
CA ASP A 95 -14.42 10.03 18.79
C ASP A 95 -15.29 9.83 20.03
N ARG A 96 -14.89 10.43 21.17
CA ARG A 96 -15.59 10.35 22.44
C ARG A 96 -15.43 11.65 23.26
N PRO A 97 -16.29 11.88 24.27
CA PRO A 97 -16.05 12.97 25.19
C PRO A 97 -14.72 12.82 25.93
N LEU A 98 -13.93 13.89 25.99
CA LEU A 98 -12.65 13.93 26.68
C LEU A 98 -12.57 15.18 27.54
N SER A 99 -11.97 15.07 28.74
CA SER A 99 -11.64 16.23 29.54
C SER A 99 -10.46 17.01 28.93
N PRO A 100 -10.26 18.29 29.25
CA PRO A 100 -9.07 19.03 28.84
C PRO A 100 -7.76 18.31 29.18
N LEU A 101 -7.67 17.58 30.29
CA LEU A 101 -6.49 16.80 30.66
C LEU A 101 -6.33 15.57 29.80
N ASP A 102 -7.40 14.85 29.47
CA ASP A 102 -7.34 13.70 28.56
C ASP A 102 -6.89 14.15 27.16
N VAL A 103 -7.36 15.30 26.69
CA VAL A 103 -6.92 15.89 25.41
C VAL A 103 -5.42 16.22 25.45
N ILE A 104 -4.91 16.79 26.54
CA ILE A 104 -3.48 17.03 26.75
C ILE A 104 -2.70 15.73 26.67
N ASP A 105 -3.14 14.72 27.38
CA ASP A 105 -2.54 13.38 27.37
C ASP A 105 -2.45 12.77 25.98
N VAL A 106 -3.52 12.84 25.19
CA VAL A 106 -3.55 12.39 23.78
C VAL A 106 -2.50 13.12 22.96
N LEU A 107 -2.38 14.46 23.13
CA LEU A 107 -1.42 15.26 22.38
C LEU A 107 0.03 15.02 22.81
N VAL A 108 0.28 14.79 24.11
CA VAL A 108 1.60 14.49 24.69
C VAL A 108 2.08 13.10 24.29
N ARG A 109 1.22 12.09 24.36
CA ARG A 109 1.55 10.74 23.85
C ARG A 109 1.81 10.77 22.34
N GLY A 110 1.16 11.69 21.63
CA GLY A 110 1.24 11.78 20.17
C GLY A 110 0.43 10.68 19.50
N ASP A 111 -0.77 10.42 20.01
CA ASP A 111 -1.73 9.46 19.44
C ASP A 111 -2.31 10.02 18.13
N VAL A 112 -1.41 10.31 17.18
CA VAL A 112 -1.78 10.87 15.87
C VAL A 112 -2.57 9.85 15.07
N TYR A 113 -3.62 10.34 14.41
CA TYR A 113 -4.42 9.51 13.52
C TYR A 113 -3.60 9.07 12.32
N ALA A 114 -3.42 7.77 12.19
CA ALA A 114 -2.74 7.17 11.06
C ALA A 114 -3.77 6.58 10.09
N ARG A 115 -3.75 7.07 8.86
CA ARG A 115 -4.54 6.50 7.75
C ARG A 115 -3.85 5.23 7.26
N ARG A 116 -4.65 4.23 6.90
CA ARG A 116 -4.14 2.95 6.40
C ARG A 116 -4.17 2.92 4.88
N ILE A 117 -3.09 2.38 4.29
CA ILE A 117 -3.02 2.04 2.88
C ILE A 117 -2.52 0.60 2.75
N THR A 118 -3.22 -0.21 1.96
CA THR A 118 -2.85 -1.61 1.71
C THR A 118 -2.28 -1.75 0.30
N PHE A 119 -1.09 -2.30 0.20
CA PHE A 119 -0.48 -2.69 -1.07
C PHE A 119 -0.59 -4.21 -1.21
N PRO A 120 -1.44 -4.71 -2.12
CA PRO A 120 -1.49 -6.13 -2.45
C PRO A 120 -0.17 -6.67 -2.99
N GLU A 121 0.03 -7.99 -2.87
CA GLU A 121 1.14 -8.69 -3.51
C GLU A 121 1.05 -8.57 -5.03
N GLY A 122 2.20 -8.62 -5.71
CA GLY A 122 2.27 -8.60 -7.16
C GLY A 122 2.13 -7.22 -7.81
N LEU A 123 2.11 -6.12 -7.06
CA LEU A 123 2.11 -4.77 -7.63
C LEU A 123 3.52 -4.34 -8.05
N THR A 124 3.59 -3.59 -9.14
CA THR A 124 4.77 -2.84 -9.57
C THR A 124 4.89 -1.51 -8.83
N ILE A 125 6.06 -0.86 -8.87
CA ILE A 125 6.23 0.51 -8.34
C ILE A 125 5.21 1.47 -8.97
N ASP A 126 4.94 1.36 -10.27
CA ASP A 126 3.98 2.23 -10.96
C ASP A 126 2.55 2.03 -10.43
N GLU A 127 2.10 0.78 -10.28
CA GLU A 127 0.80 0.46 -9.70
C GLU A 127 0.68 0.91 -8.24
N MET A 128 1.72 0.69 -7.43
CA MET A 128 1.78 1.18 -6.04
C MET A 128 1.72 2.71 -5.97
N SER A 129 2.39 3.41 -6.89
CA SER A 129 2.39 4.87 -6.95
C SER A 129 1.00 5.43 -7.25
N LYS A 130 0.26 4.80 -8.15
CA LYS A 130 -1.14 5.16 -8.48
C LYS A 130 -2.04 4.94 -7.27
N LEU A 131 -1.88 3.81 -6.58
CA LEU A 131 -2.62 3.50 -5.35
C LEU A 131 -2.32 4.53 -4.26
N TYR A 132 -1.05 4.89 -4.05
CA TYR A 132 -0.61 5.92 -3.11
C TYR A 132 -1.27 7.28 -3.42
N GLY A 133 -1.27 7.68 -4.68
CA GLY A 133 -1.89 8.93 -5.12
C GLY A 133 -3.42 8.94 -4.95
N SER A 134 -4.09 7.82 -5.23
CA SER A 134 -5.56 7.72 -5.13
C SER A 134 -6.09 7.75 -3.69
N HIS A 135 -5.24 7.52 -2.69
CA HIS A 135 -5.60 7.54 -1.27
C HIS A 135 -5.20 8.85 -0.55
N ASP A 136 -4.88 9.92 -1.29
CA ASP A 136 -4.50 11.24 -0.76
C ASP A 136 -3.32 11.22 0.24
N PHE A 137 -2.39 10.29 0.07
CA PHE A 137 -1.15 10.29 0.86
C PHE A 137 -0.11 11.26 0.29
N GLY A 138 -0.14 11.49 -1.02
CA GLY A 138 0.76 12.37 -1.75
C GLY A 138 0.69 12.13 -3.25
N SER A 139 1.63 12.67 -4.03
CA SER A 139 1.63 12.45 -5.47
C SER A 139 2.28 11.11 -5.86
N ALA A 140 1.75 10.45 -6.91
CA ALA A 140 2.36 9.26 -7.50
C ALA A 140 3.83 9.52 -7.91
N ARG A 141 4.13 10.74 -8.36
CA ARG A 141 5.48 11.15 -8.75
C ARG A 141 6.46 11.11 -7.57
N ASP A 142 6.03 11.57 -6.39
CA ASP A 142 6.88 11.56 -5.18
C ASP A 142 7.19 10.13 -4.75
N PHE A 143 6.20 9.23 -4.85
CA PHE A 143 6.38 7.80 -4.58
C PHE A 143 7.43 7.18 -5.53
N VAL A 144 7.25 7.37 -6.86
CA VAL A 144 8.21 6.85 -7.85
C VAL A 144 9.61 7.45 -7.65
N THR A 145 9.70 8.74 -7.29
CA THR A 145 10.97 9.39 -7.02
C THR A 145 11.67 8.79 -5.80
N ALA A 146 10.93 8.56 -4.72
CA ALA A 146 11.45 7.92 -3.51
C ALA A 146 11.86 6.45 -3.77
N ALA A 147 11.13 5.72 -4.61
CA ALA A 147 11.43 4.33 -4.98
C ALA A 147 12.70 4.18 -5.85
N LYS A 148 13.30 5.25 -6.33
CA LYS A 148 14.62 5.24 -7.01
C LYS A 148 15.80 5.26 -6.04
N ASN A 149 15.57 5.50 -4.76
CA ASN A 149 16.64 5.51 -3.76
C ASN A 149 16.95 4.08 -3.30
N VAL A 150 17.99 3.49 -3.87
CA VAL A 150 18.41 2.10 -3.64
C VAL A 150 19.37 1.93 -2.46
N GLU A 151 19.78 3.00 -1.78
CA GLU A 151 20.80 2.96 -0.70
C GLU A 151 20.44 1.92 0.39
N ARG A 152 19.14 1.76 0.68
CA ARG A 152 18.67 0.86 1.73
C ARG A 152 18.72 -0.63 1.37
N ILE A 153 19.04 -0.98 0.13
CA ILE A 153 19.13 -2.39 -0.33
C ILE A 153 20.46 -2.70 -1.00
N LYS A 154 21.40 -1.75 -1.09
CA LYS A 154 22.68 -1.96 -1.78
C LYS A 154 23.51 -3.10 -1.21
N ASP A 155 23.41 -3.36 0.07
CA ASP A 155 24.05 -4.49 0.74
C ASP A 155 23.44 -5.85 0.33
N LEU A 156 22.15 -5.87 -0.03
CA LEU A 156 21.44 -7.07 -0.48
C LEU A 156 21.50 -7.21 -2.01
N ASP A 157 21.43 -6.09 -2.72
CA ASP A 157 21.45 -6.01 -4.17
C ASP A 157 22.25 -4.80 -4.66
N PRO A 158 23.57 -4.93 -4.81
CA PRO A 158 24.44 -3.84 -5.24
C PRO A 158 24.15 -3.33 -6.66
N ASN A 159 23.43 -4.12 -7.48
CA ASN A 159 23.10 -3.77 -8.86
C ASN A 159 21.68 -3.21 -9.02
N ALA A 160 20.95 -2.96 -7.93
CA ALA A 160 19.62 -2.36 -8.00
C ALA A 160 19.67 -0.96 -8.62
N THR A 161 18.76 -0.68 -9.54
CA THR A 161 18.57 0.64 -10.17
C THR A 161 17.37 1.37 -9.61
N ASP A 162 16.45 0.64 -9.02
CA ASP A 162 15.26 1.10 -8.29
C ASP A 162 14.85 0.02 -7.26
N LEU A 163 13.77 0.26 -6.56
CA LEU A 163 13.26 -0.64 -5.52
C LEU A 163 12.18 -1.62 -6.02
N GLU A 164 12.10 -1.88 -7.35
CA GLU A 164 11.15 -2.87 -7.88
C GLU A 164 11.39 -4.24 -7.26
N GLY A 165 10.33 -4.83 -6.71
CA GLY A 165 10.39 -6.10 -5.98
C GLY A 165 10.81 -6.00 -4.51
N TYR A 166 11.32 -4.84 -4.05
CA TYR A 166 11.82 -4.63 -2.69
C TYR A 166 10.87 -3.82 -1.80
N LEU A 167 9.79 -3.29 -2.35
CA LEU A 167 8.71 -2.63 -1.61
C LEU A 167 7.73 -3.68 -1.13
N PHE A 168 7.86 -4.14 0.14
CA PHE A 168 7.09 -5.27 0.62
C PHE A 168 5.59 -4.97 0.67
N PRO A 169 4.74 -5.85 0.11
CA PRO A 169 3.29 -5.69 0.10
C PRO A 169 2.70 -5.95 1.49
N GLU A 170 2.05 -4.94 2.08
CA GLU A 170 1.39 -5.01 3.38
C GLU A 170 0.45 -3.80 3.58
N THR A 171 -0.25 -3.74 4.71
CA THR A 171 -0.99 -2.57 5.15
C THR A 171 -0.12 -1.67 6.01
N TYR A 172 0.11 -0.44 5.56
CA TYR A 172 0.89 0.56 6.28
C TYR A 172 -0.02 1.63 6.88
N ALA A 173 0.26 2.01 8.11
CA ALA A 173 -0.44 3.08 8.81
C ALA A 173 0.46 4.30 8.92
N LEU A 174 0.05 5.43 8.32
CA LEU A 174 0.85 6.63 8.21
C LEU A 174 0.05 7.86 8.63
N PRO A 175 0.64 8.77 9.42
CA PRO A 175 0.08 10.10 9.66
C PRO A 175 -0.10 10.88 8.37
N ARG A 176 -1.09 11.76 8.33
CA ARG A 176 -1.31 12.67 7.20
C ARG A 176 -0.08 13.55 6.96
N GLY A 177 0.28 13.72 5.70
CA GLY A 177 1.46 14.50 5.31
C GLY A 177 2.80 13.80 5.53
N THR A 178 2.79 12.49 5.83
CA THR A 178 4.02 11.71 5.85
C THR A 178 4.66 11.68 4.46
N PRO A 179 5.95 12.06 4.31
CA PRO A 179 6.62 12.01 3.02
C PRO A 179 6.65 10.60 2.43
N ALA A 180 6.55 10.49 1.10
CA ALA A 180 6.62 9.19 0.40
C ALA A 180 7.88 8.39 0.77
N SER A 181 9.02 9.04 0.99
CA SER A 181 10.26 8.39 1.41
C SER A 181 10.11 7.60 2.72
N ARG A 182 9.30 8.08 3.67
CA ARG A 182 9.06 7.37 4.94
C ARG A 182 8.25 6.08 4.73
N LEU A 183 7.27 6.11 3.82
CA LEU A 183 6.55 4.90 3.44
C LEU A 183 7.49 3.92 2.75
N ILE A 184 8.24 4.38 1.76
CA ILE A 184 9.25 3.56 1.04
C ILE A 184 10.24 2.94 2.03
N ASP A 185 10.75 3.72 2.99
CA ASP A 185 11.62 3.21 4.05
C ASP A 185 10.95 2.07 4.84
N ALA A 186 9.70 2.28 5.27
CA ALA A 186 8.95 1.25 6.01
C ALA A 186 8.70 -0.02 5.18
N MET A 187 8.44 0.14 3.86
CA MET A 187 8.25 -1.00 2.94
C MET A 187 9.55 -1.80 2.76
N VAL A 188 10.68 -1.13 2.62
CA VAL A 188 12.00 -1.79 2.54
C VAL A 188 12.39 -2.43 3.86
N ASP A 189 12.16 -1.77 4.99
CA ASP A 189 12.40 -2.36 6.32
C ASP A 189 11.56 -3.63 6.52
N ARG A 190 10.32 -3.60 6.06
CA ARG A 190 9.45 -4.78 6.10
C ARG A 190 9.94 -5.89 5.21
N PHE A 191 10.41 -5.59 4.00
CA PHE A 191 11.09 -6.55 3.13
C PHE A 191 12.27 -7.21 3.86
N ARG A 192 13.12 -6.44 4.52
CA ARG A 192 14.28 -6.97 5.27
C ARG A 192 13.88 -7.88 6.42
N VAL A 193 12.78 -7.57 7.11
CA VAL A 193 12.24 -8.43 8.18
C VAL A 193 11.72 -9.75 7.62
N VAL A 194 11.06 -9.73 6.46
CA VAL A 194 10.50 -10.93 5.83
C VAL A 194 11.58 -11.76 5.14
N TYR A 195 12.48 -11.11 4.39
CA TYR A 195 13.66 -11.73 3.77
C TYR A 195 14.80 -11.79 4.81
N ASP A 196 14.55 -12.56 5.84
CA ASP A 196 15.36 -12.71 7.05
C ASP A 196 16.67 -13.49 6.81
N ASP A 197 17.45 -13.68 7.88
CA ASP A 197 18.70 -14.43 7.82
C ASP A 197 18.51 -15.89 7.36
N ARG A 198 17.39 -16.50 7.70
CA ARG A 198 17.06 -17.87 7.27
C ARG A 198 16.89 -17.94 5.74
N LEU A 199 16.16 -17.01 5.16
CA LEU A 199 15.96 -16.96 3.70
C LEU A 199 17.25 -16.58 3.00
N ARG A 200 18.03 -15.63 3.55
CA ARG A 200 19.35 -15.25 3.00
C ARG A 200 20.36 -16.39 3.01
N ALA A 201 20.44 -17.10 4.13
CA ALA A 201 21.31 -18.27 4.25
C ALA A 201 20.91 -19.38 3.27
N SER A 202 19.60 -19.61 3.10
CA SER A 202 19.09 -20.59 2.12
C SER A 202 19.42 -20.17 0.68
N ALA A 203 19.31 -18.89 0.33
CA ALA A 203 19.71 -18.37 -0.97
C ALA A 203 21.20 -18.60 -1.24
N ALA A 204 22.05 -18.21 -0.28
CA ALA A 204 23.50 -18.39 -0.37
C ALA A 204 23.91 -19.85 -0.52
N ALA A 205 23.32 -20.75 0.26
CA ALA A 205 23.56 -22.21 0.16
C ALA A 205 23.21 -22.80 -1.20
N GLN A 206 22.28 -22.14 -1.94
CA GLN A 206 21.84 -22.55 -3.28
C GLN A 206 22.54 -21.76 -4.40
N GLY A 207 23.50 -20.91 -4.07
CA GLY A 207 24.23 -20.06 -5.03
C GLY A 207 23.36 -19.00 -5.70
N LEU A 208 22.30 -18.56 -5.03
CA LEU A 208 21.40 -17.51 -5.53
C LEU A 208 21.70 -16.17 -4.88
N THR A 209 21.76 -15.12 -5.69
CA THR A 209 21.78 -13.74 -5.19
C THR A 209 20.37 -13.31 -4.73
N THR A 210 20.29 -12.31 -3.86
CA THR A 210 19.00 -11.71 -3.45
C THR A 210 18.21 -11.26 -4.67
N ARG A 211 18.85 -10.61 -5.65
CA ARG A 211 18.21 -10.22 -6.90
C ARG A 211 17.56 -11.40 -7.62
N GLN A 212 18.26 -12.51 -7.77
CA GLN A 212 17.71 -13.69 -8.42
C GLN A 212 16.51 -14.26 -7.68
N VAL A 213 16.58 -14.33 -6.34
CA VAL A 213 15.45 -14.79 -5.51
C VAL A 213 14.24 -13.89 -5.68
N VAL A 214 14.40 -12.57 -5.57
CA VAL A 214 13.30 -11.63 -5.70
C VAL A 214 12.74 -11.61 -7.12
N THR A 215 13.61 -11.70 -8.13
CA THR A 215 13.19 -11.79 -9.54
C THR A 215 12.35 -13.04 -9.80
N ILE A 216 12.83 -14.23 -9.41
CA ILE A 216 12.04 -15.46 -9.57
C ILE A 216 10.75 -15.39 -8.72
N GLY A 217 10.84 -14.87 -7.50
CA GLY A 217 9.68 -14.67 -6.64
C GLY A 217 8.61 -13.80 -7.29
N SER A 218 9.02 -12.73 -7.99
CA SER A 218 8.10 -11.87 -8.74
C SER A 218 7.45 -12.57 -9.93
N LEU A 219 8.15 -13.50 -10.59
CA LEU A 219 7.57 -14.35 -11.62
C LEU A 219 6.52 -15.29 -11.01
N VAL A 220 6.88 -16.00 -9.93
CA VAL A 220 5.96 -16.90 -9.21
C VAL A 220 4.70 -16.16 -8.76
N GLU A 221 4.85 -14.96 -8.20
CA GLU A 221 3.74 -14.13 -7.73
C GLU A 221 2.76 -13.79 -8.85
N LYS A 222 3.25 -13.47 -10.03
CA LYS A 222 2.43 -13.09 -11.19
C LYS A 222 1.81 -14.28 -11.92
N GLU A 223 2.33 -15.51 -11.72
CA GLU A 223 1.86 -16.71 -12.44
C GLU A 223 0.70 -17.40 -11.74
N THR A 224 0.72 -17.49 -10.41
CA THR A 224 -0.31 -18.26 -9.71
C THR A 224 -0.79 -17.58 -8.42
N GLY A 225 -2.11 -17.48 -8.28
CA GLY A 225 -2.75 -17.12 -7.01
C GLY A 225 -2.94 -18.30 -6.06
N LYS A 226 -2.68 -19.54 -6.51
CA LYS A 226 -2.89 -20.75 -5.70
C LYS A 226 -1.67 -21.04 -4.83
N ALA A 227 -1.90 -21.10 -3.51
CA ALA A 227 -0.83 -21.29 -2.53
C ALA A 227 -0.09 -22.62 -2.69
N ASP A 228 -0.82 -23.66 -3.04
CA ASP A 228 -0.29 -25.03 -3.25
C ASP A 228 0.53 -25.19 -4.54
N GLU A 229 0.30 -24.32 -5.52
CA GLU A 229 1.05 -24.33 -6.78
C GLU A 229 2.34 -23.52 -6.73
N ARG A 230 2.44 -22.51 -5.85
CA ARG A 230 3.63 -21.64 -5.78
C ARG A 230 4.95 -22.41 -5.68
N PRO A 231 5.11 -23.41 -4.78
CA PRO A 231 6.35 -24.17 -4.71
C PRO A 231 6.66 -24.99 -5.99
N ILE A 232 5.63 -25.42 -6.72
CA ILE A 232 5.80 -26.16 -7.98
C ILE A 232 6.21 -25.21 -9.10
N VAL A 233 5.57 -24.02 -9.20
CA VAL A 233 5.95 -22.97 -10.17
C VAL A 233 7.38 -22.49 -9.88
N GLY A 234 7.74 -22.33 -8.59
CA GLY A 234 9.11 -22.04 -8.16
C GLY A 234 10.10 -23.10 -8.64
N ALA A 235 9.74 -24.39 -8.52
CA ALA A 235 10.55 -25.50 -9.03
C ALA A 235 10.75 -25.40 -10.55
N VAL A 236 9.70 -25.10 -11.32
CA VAL A 236 9.81 -24.96 -12.78
C VAL A 236 10.81 -23.88 -13.15
N TYR A 237 10.71 -22.66 -12.59
CA TYR A 237 11.65 -21.59 -12.90
C TYR A 237 13.08 -21.89 -12.46
N ARG A 238 13.25 -22.54 -11.30
CA ARG A 238 14.55 -23.01 -10.81
C ARG A 238 15.17 -24.07 -11.74
N ASN A 239 14.38 -25.02 -12.19
CA ASN A 239 14.82 -26.05 -13.12
C ASN A 239 15.23 -25.45 -14.46
N ARG A 240 14.42 -24.53 -15.03
CA ARG A 240 14.77 -23.81 -16.26
C ARG A 240 16.06 -23.02 -16.12
N LEU A 241 16.22 -22.29 -15.00
CA LEU A 241 17.44 -21.55 -14.73
C LEU A 241 18.68 -22.44 -14.71
N ARG A 242 18.59 -23.59 -14.01
CA ARG A 242 19.69 -24.55 -13.86
C ARG A 242 20.17 -25.13 -15.19
N ILE A 243 19.28 -25.33 -16.15
CA ILE A 243 19.61 -25.89 -17.48
C ILE A 243 19.76 -24.84 -18.57
N GLY A 244 19.74 -23.56 -18.23
CA GLY A 244 19.85 -22.46 -19.21
C GLY A 244 18.63 -22.30 -20.13
N MET A 245 17.47 -22.83 -19.75
CA MET A 245 16.25 -22.73 -20.54
C MET A 245 15.63 -21.33 -20.40
N PRO A 246 15.11 -20.72 -21.49
CA PRO A 246 14.39 -19.45 -21.42
C PRO A 246 13.21 -19.51 -20.45
N MET A 247 12.97 -18.42 -19.71
CA MET A 247 11.86 -18.37 -18.73
C MET A 247 10.50 -18.37 -19.43
N GLN A 248 10.36 -17.68 -20.56
CA GLN A 248 9.14 -17.60 -21.37
C GLN A 248 7.89 -17.31 -20.50
N ALA A 249 8.02 -16.33 -19.63
CA ALA A 249 7.00 -15.91 -18.71
C ALA A 249 6.20 -14.72 -19.27
N ASP A 250 4.91 -14.91 -19.53
CA ASP A 250 4.02 -13.86 -20.05
C ASP A 250 4.06 -12.59 -19.20
N PRO A 251 4.10 -12.64 -17.86
CA PRO A 251 4.19 -11.44 -17.02
C PRO A 251 5.39 -10.55 -17.34
N THR A 252 6.49 -11.09 -17.85
CA THR A 252 7.67 -10.31 -18.24
C THR A 252 7.42 -9.47 -19.50
N ILE A 253 6.60 -9.97 -20.43
CA ILE A 253 6.16 -9.20 -21.59
C ILE A 253 5.20 -8.10 -21.18
N VAL A 254 4.23 -8.41 -20.29
CA VAL A 254 3.31 -7.40 -19.75
C VAL A 254 4.10 -6.26 -19.11
N TYR A 255 5.03 -6.58 -18.22
CA TYR A 255 5.88 -5.59 -17.56
C TYR A 255 6.69 -4.74 -18.56
N ALA A 256 7.27 -5.39 -19.59
CA ALA A 256 8.00 -4.68 -20.64
C ALA A 256 7.11 -3.74 -21.47
N LEU A 257 5.90 -4.17 -21.78
CA LEU A 257 4.91 -3.35 -22.49
C LEU A 257 4.41 -2.19 -21.64
N GLU A 258 4.18 -2.40 -20.34
CA GLU A 258 3.79 -1.35 -19.40
C GLU A 258 4.88 -0.29 -19.27
N LYS A 259 6.13 -0.69 -19.11
CA LYS A 259 7.28 0.24 -19.11
C LYS A 259 7.41 1.03 -20.42
N ALA A 260 6.99 0.45 -21.53
CA ALA A 260 6.96 1.11 -22.83
C ALA A 260 5.66 1.89 -23.11
N HIS A 261 4.70 1.93 -22.17
CA HIS A 261 3.36 2.50 -22.31
C HIS A 261 2.57 1.94 -23.51
N ARG A 262 2.76 0.65 -23.82
CA ARG A 262 2.15 -0.05 -24.95
C ARG A 262 1.15 -1.13 -24.56
N TYR A 263 1.06 -1.48 -23.27
CA TYR A 263 0.14 -2.52 -22.80
C TYR A 263 -1.32 -2.06 -22.91
N ASN A 264 -2.14 -2.87 -23.57
CA ASN A 264 -3.57 -2.59 -23.82
C ASN A 264 -4.50 -3.67 -23.25
N GLY A 265 -4.00 -4.47 -22.29
CA GLY A 265 -4.77 -5.55 -21.65
C GLY A 265 -4.61 -6.93 -22.28
N ASN A 266 -3.91 -7.06 -23.43
CA ASN A 266 -3.65 -8.34 -24.08
C ASN A 266 -2.22 -8.40 -24.61
N ILE A 267 -1.63 -9.60 -24.59
CA ILE A 267 -0.37 -9.89 -25.30
C ILE A 267 -0.70 -10.36 -26.70
N ARG A 268 -0.13 -9.70 -27.70
CA ARG A 268 -0.24 -10.07 -29.10
C ARG A 268 1.00 -10.84 -29.54
N ARG A 269 0.89 -11.58 -30.64
CA ARG A 269 2.03 -12.32 -31.20
C ARG A 269 3.22 -11.41 -31.53
N GLU A 270 2.97 -10.20 -31.99
CA GLU A 270 3.99 -9.18 -32.27
C GLU A 270 4.73 -8.71 -31.03
N ASP A 271 4.07 -8.73 -29.85
CA ASP A 271 4.65 -8.31 -28.58
C ASP A 271 5.74 -9.28 -28.08
N LEU A 272 5.66 -10.56 -28.49
CA LEU A 272 6.70 -11.55 -28.19
C LEU A 272 8.04 -11.24 -28.89
N ALA A 273 8.05 -10.37 -29.89
CA ALA A 273 9.25 -9.89 -30.55
C ALA A 273 9.77 -8.54 -30.01
N LEU A 274 9.14 -8.02 -28.93
CA LEU A 274 9.51 -6.74 -28.31
C LEU A 274 11.00 -6.72 -27.92
N GLU A 275 11.70 -5.67 -28.37
CA GLU A 275 13.08 -5.40 -27.94
C GLU A 275 13.07 -4.82 -26.53
N SER A 276 13.17 -5.69 -25.55
CA SER A 276 13.28 -5.33 -24.13
C SER A 276 14.10 -6.38 -23.40
N PRO A 277 15.02 -5.98 -22.52
CA PRO A 277 15.78 -6.93 -21.72
C PRO A 277 14.89 -7.75 -20.76
N TYR A 278 13.66 -7.30 -20.51
CA TYR A 278 12.64 -8.05 -19.77
C TYR A 278 11.91 -9.10 -20.63
N ASN A 279 12.12 -9.15 -21.94
CA ASN A 279 11.47 -10.14 -22.78
C ASN A 279 12.14 -11.51 -22.67
N THR A 280 11.63 -12.36 -21.77
CA THR A 280 12.16 -13.72 -21.51
C THR A 280 11.80 -14.74 -22.59
N TYR A 281 11.04 -14.37 -23.61
CA TYR A 281 10.87 -15.16 -24.84
C TYR A 281 12.04 -14.99 -25.80
N LYS A 282 12.63 -13.79 -25.78
CA LYS A 282 13.71 -13.43 -26.68
C LYS A 282 15.09 -13.64 -26.06
N TYR A 283 15.23 -13.27 -24.79
CA TYR A 283 16.49 -13.33 -24.06
C TYR A 283 16.45 -14.48 -23.03
N PRO A 284 17.39 -15.43 -23.10
CA PRO A 284 17.45 -16.54 -22.17
C PRO A 284 17.87 -16.07 -20.76
N GLY A 285 17.51 -16.84 -19.74
CA GLY A 285 17.83 -16.54 -18.35
C GLY A 285 16.77 -15.67 -17.68
N LEU A 286 17.14 -15.09 -16.55
CA LEU A 286 16.26 -14.18 -15.80
C LEU A 286 16.26 -12.78 -16.43
N PRO A 287 15.15 -12.04 -16.32
CA PRO A 287 15.14 -10.62 -16.66
C PRO A 287 16.12 -9.85 -15.74
N PRO A 288 16.47 -8.59 -16.09
CA PRO A 288 17.45 -7.78 -15.35
C PRO A 288 17.13 -7.56 -13.87
N GLY A 289 15.87 -7.69 -13.48
CA GLY A 289 15.39 -7.52 -12.12
C GLY A 289 13.95 -7.97 -11.96
N PRO A 290 13.38 -7.78 -10.76
CA PRO A 290 11.99 -8.12 -10.46
C PRO A 290 11.01 -7.36 -11.37
N ILE A 291 9.83 -7.93 -11.56
CA ILE A 291 8.73 -7.36 -12.36
C ILE A 291 7.52 -6.97 -11.52
N ALA A 292 7.58 -7.23 -10.23
CA ALA A 292 6.54 -6.91 -9.24
C ALA A 292 7.10 -7.16 -7.84
N SER A 293 6.39 -6.69 -6.81
CA SER A 293 6.72 -6.97 -5.41
C SER A 293 6.11 -8.28 -4.95
N PRO A 294 6.93 -9.33 -4.71
CA PRO A 294 6.43 -10.63 -4.29
C PRO A 294 6.07 -10.63 -2.80
N GLY A 295 5.08 -11.44 -2.45
CA GLY A 295 4.80 -11.79 -1.07
C GLY A 295 5.78 -12.81 -0.50
N LYS A 296 5.69 -13.05 0.83
CA LYS A 296 6.54 -14.02 1.54
C LYS A 296 6.46 -15.41 0.94
N ALA A 297 5.25 -15.87 0.61
CA ALA A 297 5.03 -17.22 0.09
C ALA A 297 5.73 -17.44 -1.26
N SER A 298 5.78 -16.43 -2.11
CA SER A 298 6.49 -16.51 -3.40
C SER A 298 8.01 -16.50 -3.23
N LEU A 299 8.56 -15.73 -2.26
CA LEU A 299 9.98 -15.80 -1.91
C LEU A 299 10.37 -17.17 -1.35
N GLU A 300 9.54 -17.73 -0.46
CA GLU A 300 9.76 -19.08 0.10
C GLU A 300 9.64 -20.17 -0.97
N ALA A 301 8.72 -20.04 -1.93
CA ALA A 301 8.57 -20.98 -3.05
C ALA A 301 9.83 -21.08 -3.94
N VAL A 302 10.59 -19.97 -4.04
CA VAL A 302 11.89 -19.99 -4.75
C VAL A 302 12.95 -20.77 -3.98
N LEU A 303 12.99 -20.61 -2.66
CA LEU A 303 14.05 -21.13 -1.80
C LEU A 303 13.76 -22.54 -1.28
N PHE A 304 12.49 -22.89 -1.18
CA PHE A 304 12.00 -24.19 -0.73
C PHE A 304 10.99 -24.77 -1.75
N PRO A 305 11.41 -24.93 -3.02
CA PRO A 305 10.53 -25.47 -4.05
C PRO A 305 10.21 -26.92 -3.77
N THR A 306 9.08 -27.39 -4.32
CA THR A 306 8.79 -28.83 -4.36
C THR A 306 9.87 -29.55 -5.17
N ASP A 307 10.31 -30.71 -4.71
CA ASP A 307 11.20 -31.59 -5.50
C ASP A 307 10.39 -32.18 -6.65
N ALA A 308 10.35 -31.47 -7.78
CA ALA A 308 9.58 -31.86 -8.95
C ALA A 308 10.37 -31.54 -10.24
N PRO A 309 10.46 -32.49 -11.18
CA PRO A 309 11.28 -32.34 -12.39
C PRO A 309 10.54 -31.61 -13.52
N TYR A 310 9.55 -30.76 -13.16
CA TYR A 310 8.77 -30.05 -14.15
C TYR A 310 9.56 -28.89 -14.79
N LEU A 311 9.35 -28.74 -16.11
CA LEU A 311 9.91 -27.66 -16.92
C LEU A 311 8.81 -26.77 -17.55
N TYR A 312 7.57 -27.24 -17.56
CA TYR A 312 6.46 -26.60 -18.23
C TYR A 312 5.21 -26.63 -17.36
N PHE A 313 4.35 -25.65 -17.56
CA PHE A 313 3.00 -25.64 -17.03
C PHE A 313 2.06 -24.91 -18.01
N VAL A 314 0.77 -25.17 -17.92
CA VAL A 314 -0.28 -24.48 -18.68
C VAL A 314 -1.54 -24.40 -17.84
N SER A 315 -2.26 -23.28 -17.93
CA SER A 315 -3.51 -23.06 -17.21
C SER A 315 -4.60 -24.07 -17.64
N ARG A 316 -5.37 -24.55 -16.66
CA ARG A 316 -6.59 -25.35 -16.87
C ARG A 316 -7.83 -24.48 -17.08
N ASN A 317 -7.70 -23.14 -17.03
CA ASN A 317 -8.78 -22.16 -17.11
C ASN A 317 -9.74 -22.13 -15.90
N ASP A 318 -9.38 -22.79 -14.81
CA ASP A 318 -10.08 -22.81 -13.53
C ASP A 318 -9.24 -22.15 -12.41
N GLY A 319 -8.18 -21.42 -12.81
CA GLY A 319 -7.19 -20.81 -11.92
C GLY A 319 -6.11 -21.78 -11.48
N SER A 320 -6.12 -23.05 -11.90
CA SER A 320 -5.06 -24.03 -11.65
C SER A 320 -4.23 -24.31 -12.90
N HIS A 321 -3.09 -24.99 -12.68
CA HIS A 321 -2.18 -25.39 -13.74
C HIS A 321 -2.01 -26.91 -13.82
N VAL A 322 -1.63 -27.37 -15.00
CA VAL A 322 -1.11 -28.71 -15.21
C VAL A 322 0.37 -28.60 -15.56
N PHE A 323 1.18 -29.38 -14.88
CA PHE A 323 2.63 -29.37 -15.00
C PHE A 323 3.12 -30.51 -15.91
N ALA A 324 4.24 -30.30 -16.57
CA ALA A 324 4.83 -31.27 -17.47
C ALA A 324 6.37 -31.24 -17.42
N GLN A 325 6.97 -32.40 -17.59
CA GLN A 325 8.44 -32.57 -17.63
C GLN A 325 9.00 -32.36 -19.04
N THR A 326 8.24 -32.75 -20.07
CA THR A 326 8.68 -32.72 -21.46
C THR A 326 7.81 -31.79 -22.31
N LEU A 327 8.40 -31.26 -23.40
CA LEU A 327 7.67 -30.46 -24.37
C LEU A 327 6.51 -31.24 -25.01
N ALA A 328 6.64 -32.54 -25.22
CA ALA A 328 5.58 -33.39 -25.78
C ALA A 328 4.35 -33.42 -24.86
N GLN A 329 4.57 -33.61 -23.54
CA GLN A 329 3.52 -33.58 -22.53
C GLN A 329 2.89 -32.18 -22.45
N HIS A 330 3.70 -31.12 -22.45
CA HIS A 330 3.22 -29.74 -22.46
C HIS A 330 2.32 -29.46 -23.67
N ASN A 331 2.76 -29.82 -24.87
CA ASN A 331 1.97 -29.61 -26.09
C ASN A 331 0.64 -30.39 -26.08
N ALA A 332 0.62 -31.59 -25.50
CA ALA A 332 -0.62 -32.34 -25.28
C ALA A 332 -1.58 -31.62 -24.30
N ASN A 333 -1.02 -31.08 -23.20
CA ASN A 333 -1.79 -30.29 -22.24
C ASN A 333 -2.31 -28.99 -22.86
N VAL A 334 -1.49 -28.25 -23.63
CA VAL A 334 -1.91 -27.05 -24.37
C VAL A 334 -3.07 -27.37 -25.31
N ARG A 335 -2.97 -28.48 -26.08
CA ARG A 335 -4.06 -28.91 -26.94
C ARG A 335 -5.34 -29.12 -26.16
N LYS A 336 -5.29 -29.88 -25.09
CA LYS A 336 -6.43 -30.22 -24.25
C LYS A 336 -7.05 -29.00 -23.59
N PHE A 337 -6.26 -28.18 -22.88
CA PHE A 337 -6.76 -27.13 -21.99
C PHE A 337 -6.88 -25.75 -22.66
N GLN A 338 -6.21 -25.54 -23.81
CA GLN A 338 -6.28 -24.26 -24.51
C GLN A 338 -7.02 -24.40 -25.84
N VAL A 339 -6.67 -25.36 -26.69
CA VAL A 339 -7.26 -25.46 -28.03
C VAL A 339 -8.66 -26.09 -27.97
N ASP A 340 -8.78 -27.30 -27.43
CA ASP A 340 -10.02 -28.06 -27.44
C ASP A 340 -11.05 -27.46 -26.47
N PHE A 341 -10.63 -26.97 -25.31
CA PHE A 341 -11.49 -26.28 -24.34
C PHE A 341 -12.18 -25.05 -24.97
N PHE A 342 -11.43 -24.15 -25.59
CA PHE A 342 -12.02 -22.97 -26.20
C PHE A 342 -12.79 -23.27 -27.48
N ARG A 343 -12.46 -24.36 -28.20
CA ARG A 343 -13.26 -24.84 -29.33
C ARG A 343 -14.63 -25.33 -28.86
N ALA A 344 -14.66 -26.15 -27.80
CA ALA A 344 -15.91 -26.64 -27.22
C ALA A 344 -16.78 -25.48 -26.65
N GLN A 345 -16.17 -24.54 -25.96
CA GLN A 345 -16.88 -23.36 -25.43
C GLN A 345 -17.52 -22.52 -26.55
N ARG A 346 -16.81 -22.28 -27.67
CA ARG A 346 -17.36 -21.56 -28.84
C ARG A 346 -18.49 -22.32 -29.49
N ALA A 347 -18.42 -23.64 -29.58
CA ALA A 347 -19.49 -24.47 -30.11
C ALA A 347 -20.78 -24.39 -29.26
N GLN A 348 -20.63 -24.34 -27.93
CA GLN A 348 -21.75 -24.24 -27.00
C GLN A 348 -22.41 -22.83 -27.00
N THR A 349 -21.63 -21.78 -27.19
CA THR A 349 -22.13 -20.39 -27.19
C THR A 349 -22.75 -19.95 -28.50
N GLY A 350 -22.82 -20.80 -29.53
CA GLY A 350 -23.47 -20.52 -30.82
C GLY A 350 -22.87 -19.39 -31.64
N VAL A 351 -21.73 -18.86 -31.27
CA VAL A 351 -21.03 -17.81 -32.01
C VAL A 351 -20.31 -18.43 -33.21
N ARG A 352 -21.01 -18.56 -34.33
CA ARG A 352 -20.40 -18.78 -35.64
C ARG A 352 -19.57 -17.54 -36.02
N GLY A 353 -18.29 -17.55 -35.62
CA GLY A 353 -17.33 -16.55 -36.10
C GLY A 353 -17.16 -16.71 -37.61
N GLN A 354 -17.41 -15.63 -38.36
CA GLN A 354 -16.97 -15.50 -39.76
C GLN A 354 -15.47 -15.77 -39.83
N GLY A 355 -15.10 -16.75 -40.63
CA GLY A 355 -13.74 -17.20 -40.79
C GLY A 355 -12.86 -16.13 -41.46
N SER A 356 -11.79 -15.78 -40.79
CA SER A 356 -10.57 -15.33 -41.45
C SER A 356 -9.57 -16.49 -41.38
N GLY A 357 -9.36 -17.15 -42.51
CA GLY A 357 -8.38 -18.22 -42.65
C GLY A 357 -6.97 -17.67 -42.44
N VAL A 358 -6.29 -18.20 -41.47
CA VAL A 358 -4.83 -18.19 -41.42
C VAL A 358 -4.38 -19.61 -41.08
N ARG A 359 -3.94 -20.33 -42.11
CA ARG A 359 -3.06 -21.48 -41.95
C ARG A 359 -1.71 -20.93 -41.50
N GLY A 360 -1.37 -21.18 -40.23
CA GLY A 360 -0.07 -20.88 -39.67
C GLY A 360 0.29 -21.92 -38.63
N GLN A 361 1.27 -22.74 -38.94
CA GLN A 361 1.98 -23.54 -37.94
C GLN A 361 2.69 -22.56 -36.97
N GLY A 362 2.35 -22.60 -35.71
CA GLY A 362 3.01 -21.78 -34.71
C GLY A 362 2.38 -21.99 -33.37
N THR A 363 3.16 -22.47 -32.41
CA THR A 363 2.84 -22.66 -31.01
C THR A 363 2.57 -21.27 -30.37
N GLY A 364 1.32 -20.82 -30.41
CA GLY A 364 0.89 -19.61 -29.73
C GLY A 364 0.24 -19.97 -28.40
N VAL A 365 0.96 -19.80 -27.31
CA VAL A 365 0.42 -19.88 -25.96
C VAL A 365 -0.40 -18.61 -25.70
N ARG A 366 -1.71 -18.73 -25.55
CA ARG A 366 -2.54 -17.64 -25.02
C ARG A 366 -2.50 -17.72 -23.51
N GLY A 367 -1.65 -16.94 -22.86
CA GLY A 367 -1.74 -16.67 -21.44
C GLY A 367 -2.93 -15.74 -21.18
N GLN A 368 -3.90 -16.17 -20.39
CA GLN A 368 -4.88 -15.27 -19.80
C GLN A 368 -4.30 -14.79 -18.47
N GLY A 369 -3.88 -13.53 -18.45
CA GLY A 369 -3.60 -12.85 -17.18
C GLY A 369 -4.89 -12.83 -16.35
N SER A 370 -4.79 -13.21 -15.08
CA SER A 370 -5.87 -13.12 -14.10
C SER A 370 -6.20 -11.64 -13.83
N GLY A 371 -7.10 -11.09 -14.62
CA GLY A 371 -7.66 -9.77 -14.37
C GLY A 371 -8.58 -9.84 -13.16
N VAL A 372 -8.17 -9.25 -12.06
CA VAL A 372 -9.04 -8.97 -10.93
C VAL A 372 -10.07 -7.94 -11.40
N ARG A 373 -11.32 -8.38 -11.60
CA ARG A 373 -12.46 -7.49 -11.82
C ARG A 373 -12.75 -6.75 -10.52
N GLY A 374 -12.36 -5.49 -10.44
CA GLY A 374 -12.88 -4.56 -9.46
C GLY A 374 -14.38 -4.37 -9.69
N GLN A 375 -15.20 -4.71 -8.71
CA GLN A 375 -16.62 -4.35 -8.70
C GLN A 375 -16.73 -2.84 -8.47
N GLY A 376 -16.97 -2.09 -9.53
CA GLY A 376 -17.40 -0.71 -9.46
C GLY A 376 -18.88 -0.65 -9.14
N THR A 377 -19.23 -0.17 -7.96
CA THR A 377 -20.61 0.21 -7.60
C THR A 377 -21.01 1.42 -8.42
N GLY A 378 -21.91 1.22 -9.39
CA GLY A 378 -22.52 2.28 -10.15
C GLY A 378 -23.49 3.09 -9.30
N VAL A 379 -23.19 4.38 -9.17
CA VAL A 379 -24.18 5.38 -8.73
C VAL A 379 -24.78 5.98 -9.98
N THR A 380 -26.05 5.68 -10.23
CA THR A 380 -26.89 6.29 -11.26
C THR A 380 -27.28 7.69 -10.82
N GLY A 381 -26.67 8.69 -11.42
CA GLY A 381 -27.16 10.07 -11.41
C GLY A 381 -27.82 10.38 -12.74
N ARG A 382 -29.14 10.52 -12.67
CA ARG A 382 -30.00 10.97 -13.78
C ARG A 382 -29.96 12.51 -13.77
N GLU A 383 -29.55 13.14 -14.84
CA GLU A 383 -29.91 14.54 -15.11
C GLU A 383 -30.41 14.68 -16.55
N GLU A 384 -31.58 15.33 -16.60
CA GLU A 384 -32.37 15.64 -17.80
C GLU A 384 -31.85 16.92 -18.49
N GLY A 385 -31.88 16.87 -19.81
CA GLY A 385 -32.43 17.90 -20.68
C GLY A 385 -31.81 19.30 -20.75
N GLY A 386 -31.26 19.64 -21.94
CA GLY A 386 -30.97 21.01 -22.32
C GLY A 386 -30.46 21.15 -23.75
N ARG A 387 -31.38 21.49 -24.64
CA ARG A 387 -31.31 21.76 -26.07
C ARG A 387 -30.09 22.55 -26.57
N ALA A 388 -29.67 22.12 -27.75
CA ALA A 388 -28.79 22.82 -28.70
C ALA A 388 -29.39 24.16 -29.25
N VAL A 389 -28.51 25.09 -29.65
CA VAL A 389 -28.62 25.94 -30.87
C VAL A 389 -27.21 26.47 -31.24
N PRO A 390 -26.88 26.60 -32.56
CA PRO A 390 -25.52 26.85 -33.07
C PRO A 390 -25.29 28.35 -33.44
N GLY A 391 -24.02 28.75 -33.51
CA GLY A 391 -23.69 30.08 -34.01
C GLY A 391 -22.22 30.39 -34.16
N ARG A 392 -21.69 30.22 -35.40
CA ARG A 392 -20.81 31.08 -36.24
C ARG A 392 -19.67 31.89 -35.62
N ARG A 393 -18.49 31.58 -36.19
CA ARG A 393 -17.43 32.50 -36.76
C ARG A 393 -16.96 33.72 -35.94
N GLN A 394 -15.73 33.76 -35.60
CA GLN A 394 -14.61 34.40 -36.32
C GLN A 394 -13.30 33.82 -35.83
#